data_f02ddec90bd0b9ebbb8505e7df9deaa7
#
_entry.id   f02ddec90bd0b9ebbb8505e7df9deaa7
#
_cell.length_a   1.000
_cell.length_b   1.000
_cell.length_c   1.000
_cell.angle_alpha   90.00
_cell.angle_beta   90.00
_cell.angle_gamma   90.00
#
_symmetry.space_group_name_H-M   'P 1'
#
loop_
_entity.id
_entity.type
_entity.pdbx_description
1 polymer ?
#
loop_
_entity_poly.entity_id
_entity_poly.type
_entity_poly.pdbx_seq_one_letter_code
_entity_poly.pdbx_strand_id
1 'polypeptide(L)'
;TGFNFFAHPWFRNAGRGMLYSAPPDSLSDGFGDGHSKRQRPFRTRAALADFLAREHNVPYAGWYARECDRTGSALASDYLLREYRILNDQPYAAELPPDAPDAVLFKDSGVAEMHSDIRDYGKNLFVSFRSSPFGSGSHTLANQNSFNIQYRGQAIFRAKGHYFNFSDPHNLMSYRHTRASNSILVDGIGQPFSADGYGWIARFSESDSIAYSLGDASHAYRGTSTDPMWIKNFARAGVEQSVANGFGKTPLGLFRRHVVL
;
A
#
# COMPACT_ATOMS: atom_id res chain seq x y z
N THR A 1 1.13 8.75 33.46
CA THR A 1 -0.07 7.92 33.25
C THR A 1 0.20 6.43 33.47
N GLY A 2 1.44 5.97 33.55
CA GLY A 2 1.81 4.55 33.73
C GLY A 2 1.51 3.62 32.54
N PHE A 3 0.91 4.11 31.46
CA PHE A 3 0.64 3.32 30.28
C PHE A 3 1.81 3.40 29.30
N ASN A 4 2.41 2.24 28.98
CA ASN A 4 3.50 2.14 28.01
C ASN A 4 2.94 1.85 26.62
N PHE A 5 2.74 2.88 25.80
CA PHE A 5 2.31 2.75 24.41
C PHE A 5 3.25 1.88 23.56
N PHE A 6 4.55 1.94 23.82
CA PHE A 6 5.56 1.18 23.06
C PHE A 6 5.50 -0.33 23.30
N ALA A 7 4.78 -0.78 24.33
CA ALA A 7 4.52 -2.21 24.54
C ALA A 7 3.56 -2.80 23.49
N HIS A 8 2.81 -1.95 22.76
CA HIS A 8 1.87 -2.41 21.75
C HIS A 8 2.60 -3.11 20.58
N PRO A 9 2.13 -4.29 20.13
CA PRO A 9 2.79 -5.07 19.05
C PRO A 9 3.02 -4.31 17.74
N TRP A 10 2.22 -3.28 17.48
CA TRP A 10 2.38 -2.43 16.29
C TRP A 10 3.81 -1.87 16.17
N PHE A 11 4.40 -1.40 17.26
CA PHE A 11 5.74 -0.80 17.24
C PHE A 11 6.81 -1.80 16.82
N ARG A 12 6.66 -3.07 17.17
CA ARG A 12 7.57 -4.15 16.77
C ARG A 12 7.37 -4.58 15.32
N ASN A 13 6.14 -4.49 14.80
CA ASN A 13 5.78 -4.96 13.47
C ASN A 13 5.87 -3.87 12.39
N ALA A 14 5.81 -2.60 12.76
CA ALA A 14 5.79 -1.48 11.82
C ALA A 14 7.02 -1.43 10.90
N GLY A 15 8.20 -1.81 11.40
CA GLY A 15 9.42 -1.90 10.59
C GLY A 15 9.29 -2.88 9.43
N ARG A 16 8.63 -4.02 9.66
CA ARG A 16 8.34 -5.00 8.61
C ARG A 16 7.39 -4.42 7.56
N GLY A 17 6.32 -3.75 8.00
CA GLY A 17 5.38 -3.07 7.09
C GLY A 17 6.08 -2.04 6.21
N MET A 18 6.98 -1.22 6.78
CA MET A 18 7.73 -0.23 6.03
C MET A 18 8.62 -0.85 4.96
N LEU A 19 9.36 -1.91 5.32
CA LEU A 19 10.28 -2.58 4.42
C LEU A 19 9.55 -3.19 3.22
N TYR A 20 8.54 -4.00 3.46
CA TYR A 20 7.88 -4.74 2.39
C TYR A 20 7.02 -3.84 1.50
N SER A 21 6.38 -2.80 2.04
CA SER A 21 5.54 -1.90 1.24
C SER A 21 6.29 -0.80 0.52
N ALA A 22 7.53 -0.50 0.90
CA ALA A 22 8.33 0.56 0.29
C ALA A 22 9.83 0.33 0.52
N PRO A 23 10.45 -0.64 -0.18
CA PRO A 23 11.87 -0.94 -0.03
C PRO A 23 12.75 0.31 -0.20
N PRO A 24 13.95 0.33 0.37
CA PRO A 24 14.90 1.42 0.15
C PRO A 24 15.13 1.68 -1.34
N ASP A 25 15.31 2.93 -1.72
CA ASP A 25 15.50 3.40 -3.11
C ASP A 25 14.42 2.92 -4.12
N SER A 26 13.26 2.49 -3.63
CA SER A 26 12.17 2.00 -4.45
C SER A 26 10.91 2.87 -4.29
N LEU A 27 9.98 2.75 -5.21
CA LEU A 27 8.63 3.29 -5.02
C LEU A 27 7.89 2.45 -3.97
N SER A 28 6.86 3.02 -3.32
CA SER A 28 5.98 2.24 -2.45
C SER A 28 5.10 1.28 -3.26
N ASP A 29 4.38 0.42 -2.56
CA ASP A 29 3.35 -0.49 -3.08
C ASP A 29 2.35 0.16 -4.04
N GLY A 30 2.12 1.46 -3.91
CA GLY A 30 1.29 2.25 -4.82
C GLY A 30 -0.21 2.20 -4.55
N PHE A 31 -0.62 1.68 -3.40
CA PHE A 31 -2.02 1.72 -2.99
C PHE A 31 -2.36 3.00 -2.23
N GLY A 32 -3.64 3.41 -2.33
CA GLY A 32 -4.11 4.68 -1.80
C GLY A 32 -3.95 5.85 -2.79
N ASP A 33 -4.37 7.03 -2.37
CA ASP A 33 -4.40 8.25 -3.19
C ASP A 33 -3.18 9.17 -2.96
N GLY A 34 -2.10 8.62 -2.50
CA GLY A 34 -0.82 9.31 -2.36
C GLY A 34 -0.29 9.80 -3.71
N HIS A 35 0.35 10.95 -3.71
CA HIS A 35 0.96 11.51 -4.92
C HIS A 35 2.09 10.62 -5.44
N SER A 36 1.82 9.90 -6.50
CA SER A 36 2.68 8.84 -7.03
C SER A 36 4.01 9.30 -7.64
N LYS A 37 4.29 10.60 -7.66
CA LYS A 37 5.40 11.13 -8.46
C LYS A 37 6.79 10.98 -7.85
N ARG A 38 6.93 10.68 -6.54
CA ARG A 38 8.24 10.58 -5.87
C ARG A 38 8.19 9.73 -4.61
N GLN A 39 7.76 8.48 -4.73
CA GLN A 39 7.59 7.65 -3.55
C GLN A 39 8.82 6.77 -3.26
N ARG A 40 9.98 7.34 -3.33
CA ARG A 40 11.09 6.81 -2.56
C ARG A 40 10.78 6.97 -1.07
N PRO A 41 11.32 6.14 -0.17
CA PRO A 41 11.03 6.24 1.25
C PRO A 41 11.23 7.68 1.73
N PHE A 42 10.20 8.27 2.30
CA PHE A 42 10.28 9.61 2.85
C PHE A 42 11.24 9.64 4.04
N ARG A 43 11.91 10.76 4.25
CA ARG A 43 12.76 11.00 5.42
C ARG A 43 12.05 10.63 6.72
N THR A 44 10.78 11.00 6.87
CA THR A 44 9.95 10.68 8.04
C THR A 44 9.75 9.17 8.24
N ARG A 45 9.65 8.39 7.16
CA ARG A 45 9.54 6.92 7.25
C ARG A 45 10.87 6.30 7.70
N ALA A 46 11.97 6.75 7.12
CA ALA A 46 13.30 6.31 7.52
C ALA A 46 13.62 6.70 8.97
N ALA A 47 13.23 7.92 9.37
CA ALA A 47 13.38 8.41 10.73
C ALA A 47 12.54 7.65 11.76
N LEU A 48 11.30 7.28 11.40
CA LEU A 48 10.49 6.40 12.24
C LEU A 48 11.11 5.00 12.37
N ALA A 49 11.70 4.48 11.31
CA ALA A 49 12.40 3.19 11.37
C ALA A 49 13.62 3.25 12.28
N ASP A 50 14.42 4.32 12.21
CA ASP A 50 15.56 4.56 13.12
C ASP A 50 15.10 4.63 14.58
N PHE A 51 14.02 5.37 14.86
CA PHE A 51 13.41 5.42 16.19
C PHE A 51 12.97 4.03 16.69
N LEU A 52 12.25 3.26 15.88
CA LEU A 52 11.79 1.91 16.25
C LEU A 52 12.96 0.94 16.48
N ALA A 53 14.02 1.07 15.70
CA ALA A 53 15.22 0.26 15.87
C ALA A 53 15.86 0.54 17.24
N ARG A 54 15.99 1.81 17.63
CA ARG A 54 16.58 2.21 18.91
C ARG A 54 15.72 1.81 20.11
N GLU A 55 14.42 2.08 20.06
CA GLU A 55 13.51 1.80 21.17
C GLU A 55 13.21 0.32 21.37
N HIS A 56 13.16 -0.44 20.28
CA HIS A 56 12.67 -1.82 20.31
C HIS A 56 13.66 -2.85 19.80
N ASN A 57 14.84 -2.42 19.34
CA ASN A 57 15.84 -3.27 18.71
C ASN A 57 15.24 -4.18 17.63
N VAL A 58 14.41 -3.59 16.75
CA VAL A 58 13.71 -4.30 15.67
C VAL A 58 14.61 -4.41 14.45
N PRO A 59 15.12 -5.61 14.08
CA PRO A 59 16.10 -5.76 12.99
C PRO A 59 15.59 -5.25 11.64
N TYR A 60 14.32 -5.48 11.31
CA TYR A 60 13.68 -4.96 10.09
C TYR A 60 13.74 -3.43 10.01
N ALA A 61 13.45 -2.75 11.11
CA ALA A 61 13.49 -1.30 11.18
C ALA A 61 14.92 -0.78 11.12
N GLY A 62 15.86 -1.44 11.81
CA GLY A 62 17.27 -1.09 11.82
C GLY A 62 17.92 -1.22 10.44
N TRP A 63 17.70 -2.34 9.78
CA TRP A 63 18.18 -2.54 8.41
C TRP A 63 17.59 -1.49 7.45
N TYR A 64 16.27 -1.27 7.52
CA TYR A 64 15.58 -0.29 6.70
C TYR A 64 16.13 1.13 6.89
N ALA A 65 16.32 1.57 8.13
CA ALA A 65 16.88 2.88 8.45
C ALA A 65 18.28 3.04 7.88
N ARG A 66 19.15 2.03 8.09
CA ARG A 66 20.53 2.03 7.56
C ARG A 66 20.56 2.12 6.04
N GLU A 67 19.74 1.31 5.34
CA GLU A 67 19.73 1.31 3.88
C GLU A 67 19.11 2.60 3.31
N CYS A 68 18.09 3.16 3.95
CA CYS A 68 17.57 4.46 3.57
C CYS A 68 18.62 5.58 3.72
N ASP A 69 19.40 5.58 4.78
CA ASP A 69 20.48 6.55 5.00
C ASP A 69 21.57 6.39 3.92
N ARG A 70 21.96 5.16 3.61
CA ARG A 70 22.92 4.83 2.56
C ARG A 70 22.45 5.29 1.16
N THR A 71 21.16 5.25 0.88
CA THR A 71 20.57 5.69 -0.39
C THR A 71 20.23 7.18 -0.44
N GLY A 72 20.60 7.93 0.58
CA GLY A 72 20.47 9.38 0.62
C GLY A 72 19.12 9.91 1.12
N SER A 73 18.37 9.11 1.87
CA SER A 73 17.15 9.58 2.55
C SER A 73 17.42 10.54 3.73
N ALA A 74 18.68 10.83 4.00
CA ALA A 74 19.17 11.87 4.91
C ALA A 74 18.45 11.91 6.28
N LEU A 75 18.51 10.83 7.06
CA LEU A 75 17.95 10.74 8.42
C LEU A 75 18.38 11.91 9.31
N ALA A 76 19.62 12.36 9.18
CA ALA A 76 20.16 13.46 9.96
C ALA A 76 19.45 14.80 9.73
N SER A 77 18.68 14.95 8.66
CA SER A 77 17.95 16.17 8.34
C SER A 77 16.48 16.18 8.84
N ASP A 78 15.99 15.09 9.43
CA ASP A 78 14.68 15.08 10.07
C ASP A 78 14.76 15.73 11.46
N TYR A 79 14.23 16.94 11.56
CA TYR A 79 14.31 17.72 12.79
C TYR A 79 13.50 17.12 13.95
N LEU A 80 12.43 16.35 13.67
CA LEU A 80 11.59 15.75 14.70
C LEU A 80 12.30 14.67 15.51
N LEU A 81 13.25 13.98 14.88
CA LEU A 81 14.02 12.92 15.54
C LEU A 81 15.50 13.28 15.77
N ARG A 82 15.92 14.48 15.35
CA ARG A 82 17.31 14.90 15.47
C ARG A 82 17.80 14.93 16.93
N GLU A 83 17.04 15.57 17.80
CA GLU A 83 17.36 15.64 19.22
C GLU A 83 17.28 14.26 19.87
N TYR A 84 16.26 13.48 19.53
CA TYR A 84 16.12 12.12 20.00
C TYR A 84 17.35 11.27 19.67
N ARG A 85 17.85 11.34 18.43
CA ARG A 85 19.06 10.61 18.01
C ARG A 85 20.30 11.01 18.77
N ILE A 86 20.46 12.31 19.05
CA ILE A 86 21.61 12.83 19.83
C ILE A 86 21.57 12.27 21.27
N LEU A 87 20.40 12.22 21.87
CA LEU A 87 20.21 11.75 23.23
C LEU A 87 20.22 10.21 23.37
N ASN A 88 19.94 9.50 22.29
CA ASN A 88 19.81 8.04 22.26
C ASN A 88 20.74 7.41 21.22
N ASP A 89 22.02 7.77 21.26
CA ASP A 89 23.06 7.26 20.36
C ASP A 89 23.51 5.84 20.77
N GLN A 90 22.56 4.92 20.85
CA GLN A 90 22.81 3.51 21.11
C GLN A 90 22.84 2.73 19.80
N PRO A 91 23.80 1.79 19.66
CA PRO A 91 23.79 0.88 18.51
C PRO A 91 22.55 -0.01 18.53
N TYR A 92 22.06 -0.36 17.36
CA TYR A 92 20.93 -1.28 17.19
C TYR A 92 21.22 -2.32 16.10
N ALA A 93 20.48 -3.43 16.14
CA ALA A 93 20.59 -4.44 15.09
C ALA A 93 20.14 -3.85 13.73
N ALA A 94 21.03 -3.90 12.75
CA ALA A 94 20.81 -3.32 11.42
C ALA A 94 20.95 -4.36 10.29
N GLU A 95 20.73 -5.62 10.60
CA GLU A 95 20.75 -6.72 9.63
C GLU A 95 19.39 -7.38 9.55
N LEU A 96 18.97 -7.73 8.35
CA LEU A 96 17.74 -8.52 8.19
C LEU A 96 17.94 -9.90 8.81
N PRO A 97 16.92 -10.46 9.47
CA PRO A 97 16.95 -11.86 9.89
C PRO A 97 17.29 -12.76 8.70
N PRO A 98 18.13 -13.79 8.89
CA PRO A 98 18.51 -14.71 7.80
C PRO A 98 17.30 -15.39 7.14
N ASP A 99 16.26 -15.63 7.92
CA ASP A 99 14.98 -16.24 7.55
C ASP A 99 13.92 -15.22 7.14
N ALA A 100 14.27 -13.94 6.91
CA ALA A 100 13.31 -12.95 6.43
C ALA A 100 12.77 -13.38 5.06
N PRO A 101 11.45 -13.65 4.93
CA PRO A 101 10.86 -14.14 3.68
C PRO A 101 10.88 -13.07 2.60
N ASP A 102 10.87 -13.46 1.33
CA ASP A 102 10.74 -12.53 0.21
C ASP A 102 9.30 -12.10 -0.04
N ALA A 103 8.31 -12.76 0.54
CA ALA A 103 6.93 -12.34 0.43
C ALA A 103 6.20 -12.35 1.78
N VAL A 104 5.25 -11.43 1.94
CA VAL A 104 4.44 -11.33 3.16
C VAL A 104 2.99 -11.00 2.85
N LEU A 105 2.11 -11.47 3.70
CA LEU A 105 0.71 -11.08 3.72
C LEU A 105 0.43 -10.21 4.94
N PHE A 106 0.00 -8.98 4.70
CA PHE A 106 -0.65 -8.13 5.70
C PHE A 106 -2.15 -8.41 5.70
N LYS A 107 -2.53 -9.50 6.36
CA LYS A 107 -3.87 -10.11 6.29
C LYS A 107 -4.98 -9.10 6.61
N ASP A 108 -4.82 -8.33 7.69
CA ASP A 108 -5.86 -7.42 8.17
C ASP A 108 -6.04 -6.20 7.25
N SER A 109 -5.02 -5.82 6.50
CA SER A 109 -5.12 -4.79 5.47
C SER A 109 -5.50 -5.33 4.09
N GLY A 110 -5.40 -6.64 3.88
CA GLY A 110 -5.66 -7.30 2.61
C GLY A 110 -4.65 -6.95 1.52
N VAL A 111 -3.35 -6.91 1.90
CA VAL A 111 -2.25 -6.61 0.98
C VAL A 111 -1.20 -7.70 1.05
N ALA A 112 -0.88 -8.27 -0.09
CA ALA A 112 0.26 -9.18 -0.27
C ALA A 112 1.40 -8.45 -0.98
N GLU A 113 2.58 -8.50 -0.39
CA GLU A 113 3.80 -7.90 -0.91
C GLU A 113 4.79 -8.99 -1.25
N MET A 114 5.14 -9.11 -2.52
CA MET A 114 5.97 -10.20 -3.05
C MET A 114 7.19 -9.61 -3.74
N HIS A 115 8.36 -10.06 -3.36
CA HIS A 115 9.65 -9.61 -3.86
C HIS A 115 10.42 -10.80 -4.42
N SER A 116 11.19 -10.59 -5.47
CA SER A 116 12.14 -11.59 -5.95
C SER A 116 13.41 -11.67 -5.08
N ASP A 117 13.73 -10.57 -4.41
CA ASP A 117 14.82 -10.47 -3.44
C ASP A 117 14.65 -9.18 -2.63
N ILE A 118 14.16 -9.30 -1.40
CA ILE A 118 13.97 -8.14 -0.51
C ILE A 118 15.30 -7.55 -0.02
N ARG A 119 16.39 -8.30 -0.09
CA ARG A 119 17.72 -7.89 0.35
C ARG A 119 18.48 -7.10 -0.71
N ASP A 120 18.26 -7.43 -2.00
CA ASP A 120 18.86 -6.72 -3.14
C ASP A 120 17.80 -5.93 -3.91
N TYR A 121 17.31 -4.85 -3.31
CA TYR A 121 16.32 -3.98 -3.95
C TYR A 121 16.81 -3.35 -5.27
N GLY A 122 18.11 -3.34 -5.52
CA GLY A 122 18.71 -2.95 -6.80
C GLY A 122 18.44 -3.92 -7.95
N LYS A 123 18.02 -5.16 -7.66
CA LYS A 123 17.61 -6.18 -8.65
C LYS A 123 16.18 -6.67 -8.44
N ASN A 124 15.53 -6.22 -7.38
CA ASN A 124 14.25 -6.69 -6.94
C ASN A 124 13.13 -6.46 -7.98
N LEU A 125 12.39 -7.52 -8.28
CA LEU A 125 11.06 -7.44 -8.87
C LEU A 125 10.05 -7.45 -7.71
N PHE A 126 9.28 -6.38 -7.60
CA PHE A 126 8.32 -6.18 -6.53
C PHE A 126 6.90 -6.18 -7.09
N VAL A 127 6.08 -7.10 -6.65
CA VAL A 127 4.66 -7.22 -6.96
C VAL A 127 3.87 -6.99 -5.70
N SER A 128 3.09 -5.91 -5.67
CA SER A 128 2.12 -5.66 -4.61
C SER A 128 0.71 -5.97 -5.11
N PHE A 129 -0.08 -6.67 -4.30
CA PHE A 129 -1.43 -7.11 -4.64
C PHE A 129 -2.40 -6.80 -3.51
N ARG A 130 -3.51 -6.12 -3.86
CA ARG A 130 -4.50 -5.68 -2.88
C ARG A 130 -5.87 -6.31 -3.13
N SER A 131 -6.42 -6.95 -2.09
CA SER A 131 -7.82 -7.33 -1.95
C SER A 131 -8.21 -7.12 -0.48
N SER A 132 -8.79 -5.98 -0.18
CA SER A 132 -8.86 -5.44 1.19
C SER A 132 -10.28 -5.50 1.75
N PRO A 133 -10.44 -5.84 3.05
CA PRO A 133 -11.74 -5.85 3.72
C PRO A 133 -12.31 -4.44 3.94
N PHE A 134 -11.54 -3.38 3.71
CA PHE A 134 -11.96 -1.99 3.99
C PHE A 134 -12.58 -1.27 2.78
N GLY A 135 -12.77 -1.98 1.68
CA GLY A 135 -13.38 -1.37 0.49
C GLY A 135 -12.57 -0.20 -0.08
N SER A 136 -13.25 0.88 -0.44
CA SER A 136 -12.70 2.07 -1.09
C SER A 136 -13.26 3.38 -0.51
N GLY A 137 -13.29 3.50 0.81
CA GLY A 137 -13.65 4.74 1.51
C GLY A 137 -12.47 5.71 1.65
N SER A 138 -12.73 6.99 1.90
CA SER A 138 -11.73 8.04 2.18
C SER A 138 -10.57 8.06 1.17
N HIS A 139 -9.34 7.84 1.60
CA HIS A 139 -8.12 7.86 0.79
C HIS A 139 -7.82 6.55 0.04
N THR A 140 -8.63 5.53 0.17
CA THR A 140 -8.48 4.29 -0.62
C THR A 140 -9.20 4.39 -1.96
N LEU A 141 -8.63 3.77 -2.99
CA LEU A 141 -9.17 3.78 -4.35
C LEU A 141 -10.11 2.58 -4.58
N ALA A 142 -10.97 2.69 -5.59
CA ALA A 142 -11.85 1.60 -6.03
C ALA A 142 -11.05 0.57 -6.84
N ASN A 143 -10.18 -0.19 -6.18
CA ASN A 143 -9.16 -1.02 -6.81
C ASN A 143 -8.96 -2.39 -6.14
N GLN A 144 -10.05 -3.02 -5.73
CA GLN A 144 -9.97 -4.40 -5.24
C GLN A 144 -9.44 -5.35 -6.33
N ASN A 145 -8.68 -6.36 -5.92
CA ASN A 145 -7.97 -7.26 -6.82
C ASN A 145 -7.08 -6.53 -7.84
N SER A 146 -6.52 -5.38 -7.47
CA SER A 146 -5.51 -4.72 -8.28
C SER A 146 -4.10 -5.08 -7.83
N PHE A 147 -3.15 -4.96 -8.76
CA PHE A 147 -1.74 -5.18 -8.50
C PHE A 147 -0.91 -4.01 -9.02
N ASN A 148 0.28 -3.84 -8.48
CA ASN A 148 1.32 -2.98 -9.02
C ASN A 148 2.61 -3.78 -9.17
N ILE A 149 3.42 -3.45 -10.17
CA ILE A 149 4.70 -4.12 -10.43
C ILE A 149 5.78 -3.06 -10.56
N GLN A 150 6.88 -3.29 -9.88
CA GLN A 150 8.09 -2.50 -9.95
C GLN A 150 9.28 -3.43 -10.24
N TYR A 151 10.27 -2.92 -10.95
CA TYR A 151 11.55 -3.57 -11.12
C TYR A 151 12.66 -2.56 -10.86
N ARG A 152 13.60 -2.91 -9.99
CA ARG A 152 14.71 -2.03 -9.61
C ARG A 152 14.24 -0.66 -9.11
N GLY A 153 13.18 -0.65 -8.30
CA GLY A 153 12.58 0.57 -7.76
C GLY A 153 11.81 1.43 -8.76
N GLN A 154 11.66 1.00 -10.02
CA GLN A 154 10.93 1.73 -11.07
C GLN A 154 9.60 1.05 -11.38
N ALA A 155 8.55 1.84 -11.58
CA ALA A 155 7.23 1.30 -11.91
C ALA A 155 7.20 0.71 -13.32
N ILE A 156 6.72 -0.54 -13.43
CA ILE A 156 6.36 -1.19 -14.70
C ILE A 156 4.84 -1.08 -14.90
N PHE A 157 4.08 -1.58 -13.93
CA PHE A 157 2.62 -1.44 -13.87
C PHE A 157 2.23 -0.77 -12.56
N ARG A 158 1.57 0.38 -12.67
CA ARG A 158 1.11 1.14 -11.52
C ARG A 158 -0.17 1.88 -11.86
N ALA A 159 -1.08 1.96 -10.89
CA ALA A 159 -2.19 2.91 -10.95
C ALA A 159 -1.63 4.33 -11.13
N LYS A 160 -2.19 5.09 -12.09
CA LYS A 160 -1.73 6.44 -12.40
C LYS A 160 -2.84 7.45 -12.19
N GLY A 161 -2.45 8.59 -11.68
CA GLY A 161 -3.34 9.73 -11.59
C GLY A 161 -2.89 10.73 -10.55
N HIS A 162 -3.64 11.79 -10.50
CA HIS A 162 -3.55 12.85 -9.51
C HIS A 162 -4.89 13.56 -9.42
N TYR A 163 -5.17 14.21 -8.31
CA TYR A 163 -6.38 14.97 -8.11
C TYR A 163 -6.09 16.23 -7.28
N PHE A 164 -6.92 17.25 -7.43
CA PHE A 164 -6.81 18.48 -6.64
C PHE A 164 -7.58 18.39 -5.32
N ASN A 165 -8.76 17.77 -5.37
CA ASN A 165 -9.61 17.54 -4.20
C ASN A 165 -10.60 16.40 -4.47
N PHE A 166 -11.36 16.01 -3.47
CA PHE A 166 -12.29 14.88 -3.58
C PHE A 166 -13.45 15.11 -4.55
N SER A 167 -13.83 16.37 -4.81
CA SER A 167 -14.87 16.74 -5.77
C SER A 167 -14.31 17.06 -7.16
N ASP A 168 -13.04 16.83 -7.42
CA ASP A 168 -12.46 16.97 -8.75
C ASP A 168 -13.10 15.92 -9.70
N PRO A 169 -13.72 16.33 -10.83
CA PRO A 169 -14.28 15.39 -11.80
C PRO A 169 -13.28 14.34 -12.27
N HIS A 170 -12.00 14.72 -12.48
CA HIS A 170 -10.96 13.80 -12.85
C HIS A 170 -10.69 12.76 -11.74
N ASN A 171 -10.73 13.17 -10.46
CA ASN A 171 -10.64 12.24 -9.35
C ASN A 171 -11.75 11.20 -9.40
N LEU A 172 -13.01 11.64 -9.54
CA LEU A 172 -14.17 10.77 -9.52
C LEU A 172 -14.28 9.86 -10.74
N MET A 173 -13.99 10.42 -11.93
CA MET A 173 -14.20 9.72 -13.21
C MET A 173 -12.99 8.91 -13.67
N SER A 174 -11.81 9.17 -13.13
CA SER A 174 -10.57 8.53 -13.58
C SER A 174 -9.71 8.06 -12.42
N TYR A 175 -9.08 8.95 -11.68
CA TYR A 175 -8.03 8.58 -10.74
C TYR A 175 -8.47 7.60 -9.66
N ARG A 176 -9.61 7.87 -9.02
CA ARG A 176 -10.19 7.01 -7.97
C ARG A 176 -10.94 5.81 -8.54
N HIS A 177 -11.44 5.96 -9.76
CA HIS A 177 -12.21 4.93 -10.44
C HIS A 177 -11.32 3.72 -10.79
N THR A 178 -11.91 2.53 -10.79
CA THR A 178 -11.24 1.26 -11.12
C THR A 178 -10.46 1.30 -12.44
N ARG A 179 -10.87 2.15 -13.41
CA ARG A 179 -10.22 2.30 -14.71
C ARG A 179 -8.78 2.82 -14.67
N ALA A 180 -8.37 3.48 -13.58
CA ALA A 180 -7.00 3.96 -13.42
C ALA A 180 -6.08 2.94 -12.71
N SER A 181 -6.61 1.78 -12.37
CA SER A 181 -5.90 0.73 -11.64
C SER A 181 -5.70 -0.52 -12.51
N ASN A 182 -4.77 -1.39 -12.13
CA ASN A 182 -4.57 -2.69 -12.78
C ASN A 182 -5.61 -3.71 -12.27
N SER A 183 -6.89 -3.34 -12.36
CA SER A 183 -8.05 -4.17 -12.06
C SER A 183 -8.90 -4.34 -13.32
N ILE A 184 -10.12 -4.83 -13.21
CA ILE A 184 -11.01 -5.03 -14.36
C ILE A 184 -12.21 -4.07 -14.32
N LEU A 185 -12.74 -3.76 -15.49
CA LEU A 185 -14.07 -3.19 -15.65
C LEU A 185 -14.99 -4.28 -16.22
N VAL A 186 -16.22 -4.35 -15.73
CA VAL A 186 -17.26 -5.27 -16.22
C VAL A 186 -18.25 -4.44 -17.01
N ASP A 187 -18.30 -4.62 -18.33
CA ASP A 187 -19.11 -3.81 -19.24
C ASP A 187 -18.86 -2.28 -19.08
N GLY A 188 -17.60 -1.91 -18.83
CA GLY A 188 -17.22 -0.52 -18.58
C GLY A 188 -17.47 -0.02 -17.16
N ILE A 189 -18.14 -0.80 -16.31
CA ILE A 189 -18.47 -0.46 -14.93
C ILE A 189 -17.34 -0.87 -14.00
N GLY A 190 -16.97 0.06 -13.10
CA GLY A 190 -16.00 -0.15 -12.03
C GLY A 190 -16.65 -0.43 -10.68
N GLN A 191 -15.82 -0.46 -9.67
CA GLN A 191 -16.21 -0.64 -8.27
C GLN A 191 -16.75 0.68 -7.69
N PRO A 192 -17.77 0.65 -6.81
CA PRO A 192 -18.24 1.85 -6.12
C PRO A 192 -17.21 2.39 -5.13
N PHE A 193 -17.31 3.66 -4.80
CA PHE A 193 -16.55 4.26 -3.69
C PHE A 193 -17.31 4.01 -2.39
N SER A 194 -17.05 2.86 -1.79
CA SER A 194 -17.78 2.38 -0.62
C SER A 194 -16.95 1.40 0.19
N ALA A 195 -17.13 1.39 1.50
CA ALA A 195 -16.62 0.34 2.36
C ALA A 195 -17.25 -1.02 2.05
N ASP A 196 -18.49 -1.03 1.51
CA ASP A 196 -19.21 -2.27 1.14
C ASP A 196 -18.62 -2.95 -0.09
N GLY A 197 -17.82 -2.22 -0.89
CA GLY A 197 -17.10 -2.76 -2.05
C GLY A 197 -15.77 -3.41 -1.67
N TYR A 198 -15.79 -4.41 -0.81
CA TYR A 198 -14.61 -5.04 -0.23
C TYR A 198 -14.17 -6.32 -0.95
N GLY A 199 -12.98 -6.77 -0.60
CA GLY A 199 -12.41 -8.05 -0.96
C GLY A 199 -11.56 -8.60 0.19
N TRP A 200 -10.88 -9.71 -0.04
CA TRP A 200 -9.92 -10.30 0.91
C TRP A 200 -8.89 -11.15 0.18
N ILE A 201 -7.74 -11.34 0.79
CA ILE A 201 -6.78 -12.36 0.32
C ILE A 201 -7.23 -13.71 0.88
N ALA A 202 -7.77 -14.54 -0.02
CA ALA A 202 -8.35 -15.84 0.33
C ALA A 202 -7.29 -16.92 0.56
N ARG A 203 -6.13 -16.82 -0.12
CA ARG A 203 -4.99 -17.71 0.05
C ARG A 203 -3.69 -16.95 -0.17
N PHE A 204 -2.70 -17.33 0.60
CA PHE A 204 -1.32 -16.87 0.44
C PHE A 204 -0.38 -18.02 0.79
N SER A 205 0.65 -18.19 0.01
CA SER A 205 1.76 -19.10 0.32
C SER A 205 3.05 -18.54 -0.23
N GLU A 206 4.13 -18.84 0.43
CA GLU A 206 5.47 -18.41 0.08
C GLU A 206 6.44 -19.56 0.35
N SER A 207 7.41 -19.70 -0.52
CA SER A 207 8.54 -20.59 -0.41
C SER A 207 9.77 -19.93 -1.03
N ASP A 208 10.92 -20.59 -0.97
CA ASP A 208 12.19 -20.05 -1.52
C ASP A 208 12.13 -19.69 -3.01
N SER A 209 11.17 -20.20 -3.76
CA SER A 209 11.12 -20.05 -5.21
C SER A 209 9.81 -19.51 -5.76
N ILE A 210 8.77 -19.47 -4.97
CA ILE A 210 7.42 -19.05 -5.42
C ILE A 210 6.70 -18.32 -4.31
N ALA A 211 6.16 -17.17 -4.63
CA ALA A 211 5.14 -16.49 -3.84
C ALA A 211 3.80 -16.54 -4.57
N TYR A 212 2.73 -16.88 -3.89
CA TYR A 212 1.39 -17.00 -4.44
C TYR A 212 0.37 -16.26 -3.59
N SER A 213 -0.52 -15.52 -4.24
CA SER A 213 -1.66 -14.87 -3.59
C SER A 213 -2.93 -15.03 -4.40
N LEU A 214 -4.04 -15.33 -3.72
CA LEU A 214 -5.39 -15.37 -4.28
C LEU A 214 -6.24 -14.31 -3.61
N GLY A 215 -6.65 -13.29 -4.36
CA GLY A 215 -7.64 -12.31 -3.93
C GLY A 215 -9.05 -12.67 -4.41
N ASP A 216 -10.02 -12.50 -3.53
CA ASP A 216 -11.44 -12.58 -3.85
C ASP A 216 -12.08 -11.21 -3.66
N ALA A 217 -12.55 -10.60 -4.74
CA ALA A 217 -13.21 -9.31 -4.77
C ALA A 217 -14.63 -9.42 -5.37
N SER A 218 -15.28 -10.56 -5.17
CA SER A 218 -16.64 -10.82 -5.66
C SER A 218 -17.68 -9.85 -5.09
N HIS A 219 -17.39 -9.24 -3.93
CA HIS A 219 -18.21 -8.21 -3.30
C HIS A 219 -17.92 -6.78 -3.79
N ALA A 220 -16.89 -6.57 -4.60
CA ALA A 220 -16.43 -5.23 -4.95
C ALA A 220 -17.33 -4.50 -5.96
N TYR A 221 -18.14 -5.20 -6.75
CA TYR A 221 -18.94 -4.63 -7.86
C TYR A 221 -20.44 -4.56 -7.52
N ARG A 222 -20.79 -3.91 -6.40
CA ARG A 222 -22.16 -3.94 -5.86
C ARG A 222 -23.03 -2.71 -6.17
N GLY A 223 -22.75 -1.98 -7.22
CA GLY A 223 -23.59 -0.86 -7.65
C GLY A 223 -22.88 0.48 -7.52
N THR A 224 -23.59 1.47 -7.01
CA THR A 224 -23.09 2.83 -6.83
C THR A 224 -22.70 3.10 -5.37
N SER A 225 -21.93 4.18 -5.15
CA SER A 225 -21.54 4.60 -3.81
C SER A 225 -22.76 5.13 -3.05
N THR A 226 -22.94 4.63 -1.84
CA THR A 226 -24.01 5.07 -0.90
C THR A 226 -23.45 5.90 0.25
N ASP A 227 -22.13 6.02 0.36
CA ASP A 227 -21.46 6.84 1.38
C ASP A 227 -21.81 8.32 1.20
N PRO A 228 -22.34 9.00 2.24
CA PRO A 228 -22.75 10.41 2.19
C PRO A 228 -21.61 11.35 1.75
N MET A 229 -20.36 11.04 2.10
CA MET A 229 -19.20 11.84 1.67
C MET A 229 -19.06 11.80 0.14
N TRP A 230 -19.17 10.61 -0.47
CA TRP A 230 -19.05 10.46 -1.91
C TRP A 230 -20.26 10.99 -2.64
N ILE A 231 -21.48 10.77 -2.16
CA ILE A 231 -22.70 11.39 -2.72
C ILE A 231 -22.52 12.90 -2.81
N LYS A 232 -22.06 13.55 -1.75
CA LYS A 232 -21.80 14.99 -1.70
C LYS A 232 -20.70 15.42 -2.70
N ASN A 233 -19.64 14.63 -2.85
CA ASN A 233 -18.56 14.96 -3.78
C ASN A 233 -19.00 14.81 -5.24
N PHE A 234 -19.76 13.78 -5.58
CA PHE A 234 -20.36 13.61 -6.90
C PHE A 234 -21.30 14.77 -7.25
N ALA A 235 -22.19 15.15 -6.33
CA ALA A 235 -23.11 16.30 -6.52
C ALA A 235 -22.35 17.61 -6.73
N ARG A 236 -21.32 17.87 -5.95
CA ARG A 236 -20.46 19.07 -6.10
C ARG A 236 -19.74 19.13 -7.44
N ALA A 237 -19.31 17.98 -7.93
CA ALA A 237 -18.63 17.86 -9.21
C ALA A 237 -19.59 17.93 -10.41
N GLY A 238 -20.90 17.86 -10.21
CA GLY A 238 -21.87 17.69 -11.27
C GLY A 238 -21.73 16.36 -12.03
N VAL A 239 -21.20 15.32 -11.38
CA VAL A 239 -20.98 14.00 -11.97
C VAL A 239 -22.05 13.05 -11.47
N GLU A 240 -22.76 12.42 -12.39
CA GLU A 240 -23.75 11.39 -12.07
C GLU A 240 -23.07 10.01 -11.94
N GLN A 241 -23.48 9.25 -10.94
CA GLN A 241 -23.10 7.85 -10.81
C GLN A 241 -24.00 6.97 -11.72
N SER A 242 -23.71 7.00 -13.01
CA SER A 242 -24.47 6.28 -14.06
C SER A 242 -23.59 5.28 -14.80
N VAL A 243 -24.21 4.37 -15.52
CA VAL A 243 -23.52 3.40 -16.38
C VAL A 243 -22.64 4.09 -17.41
N ALA A 244 -23.10 5.20 -17.99
CA ALA A 244 -22.33 5.98 -18.94
C ALA A 244 -21.03 6.53 -18.33
N ASN A 245 -21.00 6.77 -17.02
CA ASN A 245 -19.85 7.23 -16.28
C ASN A 245 -19.04 6.07 -15.64
N GLY A 246 -19.48 4.83 -15.84
CA GLY A 246 -18.81 3.63 -15.33
C GLY A 246 -19.25 3.22 -13.93
N PHE A 247 -20.43 3.64 -13.47
CA PHE A 247 -20.99 3.28 -12.17
C PHE A 247 -22.34 2.55 -12.35
N GLY A 248 -22.54 1.50 -11.58
CA GLY A 248 -23.78 0.74 -11.66
C GLY A 248 -23.65 -0.70 -11.16
N LYS A 249 -24.73 -1.44 -11.31
CA LYS A 249 -24.72 -2.88 -11.00
C LYS A 249 -24.08 -3.65 -12.15
N THR A 250 -23.36 -4.71 -11.80
CA THR A 250 -22.80 -5.65 -12.77
C THR A 250 -23.41 -7.04 -12.56
N PRO A 251 -23.43 -7.91 -13.59
CA PRO A 251 -23.86 -9.31 -13.45
C PRO A 251 -22.78 -10.19 -12.79
N LEU A 252 -21.70 -9.61 -12.29
CA LEU A 252 -20.55 -10.31 -11.76
C LEU A 252 -20.91 -11.08 -10.48
N GLY A 253 -20.87 -12.42 -10.53
CA GLY A 253 -21.08 -13.28 -9.37
C GLY A 253 -19.79 -13.69 -8.66
N LEU A 254 -18.68 -13.76 -9.40
CA LEU A 254 -17.39 -14.19 -8.87
C LEU A 254 -16.25 -13.40 -9.53
N PHE A 255 -15.36 -12.82 -8.69
CA PHE A 255 -14.13 -12.23 -9.16
C PHE A 255 -12.95 -12.63 -8.28
N ARG A 256 -12.20 -13.59 -8.77
CA ARG A 256 -10.95 -14.05 -8.16
C ARG A 256 -9.77 -13.74 -9.06
N ARG A 257 -8.66 -13.37 -8.45
CA ARG A 257 -7.38 -13.17 -9.17
C ARG A 257 -6.27 -13.94 -8.46
N HIS A 258 -5.55 -14.72 -9.25
CA HIS A 258 -4.34 -15.39 -8.84
C HIS A 258 -3.15 -14.55 -9.26
N VAL A 259 -2.21 -14.34 -8.35
CA VAL A 259 -0.93 -13.66 -8.61
C VAL A 259 0.19 -14.58 -8.15
N VAL A 260 1.18 -14.77 -8.99
CA VAL A 260 2.33 -15.63 -8.75
C VAL A 260 3.60 -14.84 -9.08
N LEU A 261 4.59 -14.90 -8.22
CA LEU A 261 5.93 -14.41 -8.43
C LEU A 261 6.92 -15.53 -8.23
#